data_3da149320d8829687389515543fb6a0c
#
_entry.id   3da149320d8829687389515543fb6a0c
#
_cell.length_a   1.000
_cell.length_b   1.000
_cell.length_c   1.000
_cell.angle_alpha   90.00
_cell.angle_beta   90.00
_cell.angle_gamma   90.00
#
_symmetry.space_group_name_H-M   'P 1'
#
loop_
_entity.id
_entity.type
_entity.pdbx_description
1 polymer ?
#
loop_
_entity_poly.entity_id
_entity_poly.type
_entity_poly.pdbx_seq_one_letter_code
_entity_poly.pdbx_strand_id
1 'polypeptide(L)'
;GRSPWDLSSHYTNSRMFIGEYTHSLDEKGRLAVPKKFRQTLAKGAVVTRGLDSCLFLYTKQEWAKLAEKLASLPFAQANTRAFARLMLAGAMDVEVDKQGRIMVPEYLRQYAGLGKEIIVAGLYNRLELWNEEKWAEYKKKTEAESTAIAEQMGALGV
;
A
#
# COMPACT_ATOMS: atom_id res chain seq x y z
N GLY A 1 -23.83 0.44 -26.76
CA GLY A 1 -23.82 0.64 -25.35
C GLY A 1 -23.25 -0.56 -24.61
N ARG A 2 -22.59 -0.31 -23.52
CA ARG A 2 -22.05 -1.39 -22.69
C ARG A 2 -23.17 -2.00 -21.85
N SER A 3 -23.15 -3.33 -21.73
CA SER A 3 -24.05 -4.04 -20.82
C SER A 3 -23.78 -3.58 -19.38
N PRO A 4 -24.83 -3.40 -18.54
CA PRO A 4 -24.61 -3.10 -17.12
C PRO A 4 -23.85 -4.21 -16.38
N TRP A 5 -23.73 -5.39 -17.01
CA TRP A 5 -23.03 -6.54 -16.45
C TRP A 5 -21.60 -6.68 -16.96
N ASP A 6 -21.14 -5.75 -17.80
CA ASP A 6 -19.77 -5.76 -18.30
C ASP A 6 -18.84 -5.16 -17.23
N LEU A 7 -18.25 -6.03 -16.44
CA LEU A 7 -17.30 -5.65 -15.39
C LEU A 7 -15.90 -5.42 -15.93
N SER A 8 -15.66 -5.64 -17.23
CA SER A 8 -14.33 -5.52 -17.82
C SER A 8 -13.75 -4.12 -17.65
N SER A 9 -14.60 -3.08 -17.74
CA SER A 9 -14.18 -1.70 -17.55
C SER A 9 -13.76 -1.38 -16.13
N HIS A 10 -14.31 -2.09 -15.14
CA HIS A 10 -13.90 -1.92 -13.73
C HIS A 10 -12.55 -2.57 -13.46
N TYR A 11 -12.27 -3.70 -14.11
CA TYR A 11 -10.99 -4.40 -13.96
C TYR A 11 -9.87 -3.79 -14.81
N THR A 12 -10.21 -3.22 -15.97
CA THR A 12 -9.21 -2.56 -16.83
C THR A 12 -8.94 -1.13 -16.40
N ASN A 13 -9.88 -0.49 -15.70
CA ASN A 13 -9.65 0.82 -15.10
C ASN A 13 -9.06 0.59 -13.71
N SER A 14 -7.83 0.20 -13.70
CA SER A 14 -7.06 -0.45 -12.67
C SER A 14 -6.75 0.43 -11.45
N ARG A 15 -7.78 1.03 -10.83
CA ARG A 15 -7.66 1.71 -9.54
C ARG A 15 -7.86 0.74 -8.37
N MET A 16 -8.10 -0.55 -8.70
CA MET A 16 -8.30 -1.58 -7.69
C MET A 16 -7.07 -2.44 -7.56
N PHE A 17 -6.39 -2.27 -6.45
CA PHE A 17 -5.29 -3.16 -6.09
C PHE A 17 -5.85 -4.31 -5.26
N ILE A 18 -5.75 -5.52 -5.75
CA ILE A 18 -6.14 -6.72 -5.01
C ILE A 18 -5.11 -7.81 -5.23
N GLY A 19 -5.00 -8.73 -4.28
CA GLY A 19 -4.14 -9.89 -4.39
C GLY A 19 -2.83 -9.73 -3.64
N GLU A 20 -2.08 -10.80 -3.62
CA GLU A 20 -0.85 -10.96 -2.88
C GLU A 20 0.23 -11.47 -3.81
N TYR A 21 1.36 -10.78 -3.88
CA TYR A 21 2.42 -11.08 -4.84
C TYR A 21 3.77 -11.06 -4.13
N THR A 22 4.66 -11.98 -4.52
CA THR A 22 6.05 -11.97 -4.06
C THR A 22 6.93 -11.35 -5.14
N HIS A 23 7.67 -10.31 -4.79
CA HIS A 23 8.55 -9.61 -5.71
C HIS A 23 9.90 -9.34 -5.08
N SER A 24 10.92 -9.18 -5.93
CA SER A 24 12.29 -8.96 -5.50
C SER A 24 12.60 -7.48 -5.34
N LEU A 25 13.37 -7.18 -4.30
CA LEU A 25 13.96 -5.88 -4.06
C LEU A 25 15.47 -6.02 -4.31
N ASP A 26 16.04 -5.22 -5.19
CA ASP A 26 17.46 -5.31 -5.47
C ASP A 26 18.30 -4.53 -4.43
N GLU A 27 19.62 -4.63 -4.52
CA GLU A 27 20.54 -4.02 -3.57
C GLU A 27 20.45 -2.49 -3.53
N LYS A 28 20.00 -1.89 -4.62
CA LYS A 28 19.81 -0.42 -4.71
C LYS A 28 18.44 0.03 -4.23
N GLY A 29 17.60 -0.90 -3.78
CA GLY A 29 16.27 -0.58 -3.31
C GLY A 29 15.21 -0.47 -4.40
N ARG A 30 15.47 -1.04 -5.57
CA ARG A 30 14.50 -1.04 -6.67
C ARG A 30 13.61 -2.26 -6.58
N LEU A 31 12.31 -2.01 -6.53
CA LEU A 31 11.28 -3.02 -6.44
C LEU A 31 10.62 -3.21 -7.79
N ALA A 32 10.58 -4.45 -8.28
CA ALA A 32 9.79 -4.79 -9.45
C ALA A 32 8.31 -4.72 -9.07
N VAL A 33 7.59 -3.81 -9.71
CA VAL A 33 6.14 -3.67 -9.51
C VAL A 33 5.44 -4.82 -10.25
N PRO A 34 4.45 -5.49 -9.64
CA PRO A 34 3.67 -6.48 -10.37
C PRO A 34 3.17 -5.91 -11.69
N LYS A 35 3.39 -6.63 -12.78
CA LYS A 35 3.07 -6.17 -14.14
C LYS A 35 1.64 -5.65 -14.25
N LYS A 36 0.72 -6.30 -13.56
CA LYS A 36 -0.69 -5.94 -13.49
C LYS A 36 -0.92 -4.51 -13.01
N PHE A 37 -0.04 -3.96 -12.17
CA PHE A 37 -0.22 -2.65 -11.54
C PHE A 37 0.64 -1.54 -12.14
N ARG A 38 1.52 -1.87 -13.07
CA ARG A 38 2.46 -0.88 -13.65
C ARG A 38 1.76 0.28 -14.33
N GLN A 39 0.70 0.00 -15.07
CA GLN A 39 -0.06 1.03 -15.77
C GLN A 39 -0.75 1.98 -14.80
N THR A 40 -1.31 1.43 -13.72
CA THR A 40 -1.98 2.23 -12.68
C THR A 40 -1.01 3.20 -12.01
N LEU A 41 0.24 2.77 -11.82
CA LEU A 41 1.28 3.57 -11.16
C LEU A 41 2.11 4.40 -12.15
N ALA A 42 1.84 4.30 -13.45
CA ALA A 42 2.67 4.91 -14.51
C ALA A 42 2.78 6.43 -14.40
N LYS A 43 1.76 7.10 -13.86
CA LYS A 43 1.75 8.56 -13.67
C LYS A 43 2.50 9.00 -12.40
N GLY A 44 3.14 8.06 -11.73
CA GLY A 44 3.83 8.29 -10.48
C GLY A 44 3.04 7.79 -9.28
N ALA A 45 3.75 7.65 -8.19
CA ALA A 45 3.20 7.10 -6.96
C ALA A 45 3.85 7.77 -5.75
N VAL A 46 3.29 7.51 -4.58
CA VAL A 46 3.86 7.98 -3.32
C VAL A 46 3.95 6.79 -2.37
N VAL A 47 5.13 6.55 -1.83
CA VAL A 47 5.37 5.53 -0.82
C VAL A 47 5.57 6.22 0.53
N THR A 48 5.00 5.65 1.58
CA THR A 48 5.13 6.19 2.94
C THR A 48 5.07 5.08 3.98
N ARG A 49 5.35 5.44 5.22
CA ARG A 49 5.21 4.51 6.35
C ARG A 49 3.77 4.07 6.49
N GLY A 50 3.57 2.78 6.64
CA GLY A 50 2.25 2.22 6.92
C GLY A 50 2.11 1.83 8.38
N LEU A 51 1.07 1.08 8.67
CA LEU A 51 0.80 0.54 9.99
C LEU A 51 1.25 -0.93 10.03
N ASP A 52 1.48 -1.47 11.23
CA ASP A 52 1.97 -2.84 11.40
C ASP A 52 3.33 -3.08 10.75
N SER A 53 4.17 -2.04 10.72
CA SER A 53 5.53 -2.10 10.18
C SER A 53 5.61 -2.40 8.68
N CYS A 54 4.61 -2.04 7.92
CA CYS A 54 4.66 -2.12 6.45
C CYS A 54 4.76 -0.74 5.83
N LEU A 55 4.90 -0.68 4.51
CA LEU A 55 4.83 0.57 3.74
C LEU A 55 3.52 0.61 2.98
N PHE A 56 2.98 1.81 2.79
CA PHE A 56 1.84 2.05 1.92
C PHE A 56 2.32 2.71 0.64
N LEU A 57 1.81 2.24 -0.49
CA LEU A 57 2.10 2.78 -1.82
C LEU A 57 0.78 3.18 -2.48
N TYR A 58 0.68 4.46 -2.81
CA TYR A 58 -0.53 5.04 -3.40
C TYR A 58 -0.25 5.58 -4.79
N THR A 59 -1.26 5.62 -5.65
CA THR A 59 -1.21 6.51 -6.82
C THR A 59 -1.18 7.96 -6.32
N LYS A 60 -0.71 8.88 -7.14
CA LYS A 60 -0.74 10.30 -6.78
C LYS A 60 -2.14 10.79 -6.44
N GLN A 61 -3.14 10.30 -7.17
CA GLN A 61 -4.54 10.68 -6.98
C GLN A 61 -5.08 10.21 -5.62
N GLU A 62 -4.82 8.96 -5.25
CA GLU A 62 -5.25 8.44 -3.95
C GLU A 62 -4.46 9.08 -2.80
N TRP A 63 -3.17 9.33 -3.02
CA TRP A 63 -2.35 10.04 -2.04
C TRP A 63 -2.89 11.44 -1.76
N ALA A 64 -3.27 12.18 -2.78
CA ALA A 64 -3.81 13.54 -2.61
C ALA A 64 -5.04 13.55 -1.71
N LYS A 65 -5.93 12.57 -1.88
CA LYS A 65 -7.12 12.43 -1.03
C LYS A 65 -6.76 12.18 0.43
N LEU A 66 -5.84 11.27 0.67
CA LEU A 66 -5.39 10.92 2.01
C LEU A 66 -4.63 12.09 2.66
N ALA A 67 -3.71 12.70 1.92
CA ALA A 67 -2.90 13.80 2.41
C ALA A 67 -3.75 14.98 2.85
N GLU A 68 -4.79 15.29 2.10
CA GLU A 68 -5.73 16.36 2.44
C GLU A 68 -6.44 16.08 3.77
N LYS A 69 -6.88 14.83 3.98
CA LYS A 69 -7.49 14.41 5.24
C LYS A 69 -6.50 14.52 6.40
N LEU A 70 -5.27 14.06 6.19
CA LEU A 70 -4.21 14.10 7.22
C LEU A 70 -3.88 15.55 7.61
N ALA A 71 -3.79 16.44 6.61
CA ALA A 71 -3.49 17.85 6.84
C ALA A 71 -4.63 18.58 7.58
N SER A 72 -5.85 18.06 7.51
CA SER A 72 -7.04 18.63 8.15
C SER A 72 -7.26 18.13 9.57
N LEU A 73 -6.45 17.20 10.06
CA LEU A 73 -6.59 16.67 11.42
C LEU A 73 -6.29 17.74 12.47
N PRO A 74 -6.97 17.69 13.63
CA PRO A 74 -6.73 18.66 14.72
C PRO A 74 -5.29 18.59 15.23
N PHE A 75 -4.49 19.60 14.95
CA PHE A 75 -3.09 19.63 15.35
C PHE A 75 -2.89 19.88 16.86
N ALA A 76 -3.92 20.23 17.58
CA ALA A 76 -3.86 20.42 19.03
C ALA A 76 -3.65 19.10 19.80
N GLN A 77 -4.00 17.96 19.20
CA GLN A 77 -3.84 16.64 19.82
C GLN A 77 -2.51 16.01 19.45
N ALA A 78 -1.78 15.51 20.43
CA ALA A 78 -0.46 14.90 20.23
C ALA A 78 -0.51 13.71 19.26
N ASN A 79 -1.53 12.83 19.38
CA ASN A 79 -1.66 11.65 18.54
C ASN A 79 -1.92 11.99 17.07
N THR A 80 -2.74 13.01 16.80
CA THR A 80 -3.01 13.44 15.43
C THR A 80 -1.77 14.05 14.79
N ARG A 81 -1.00 14.83 15.56
CA ARG A 81 0.28 15.38 15.09
C ARG A 81 1.28 14.26 14.76
N ALA A 82 1.38 13.27 15.65
CA ALA A 82 2.30 12.14 15.47
C ALA A 82 1.93 11.34 14.22
N PHE A 83 0.66 11.06 14.01
CA PHE A 83 0.18 10.31 12.84
C PHE A 83 0.42 11.08 11.55
N ALA A 84 0.09 12.38 11.55
CA ALA A 84 0.34 13.24 10.39
C ALA A 84 1.83 13.28 10.02
N ARG A 85 2.70 13.42 11.03
CA ARG A 85 4.16 13.40 10.82
C ARG A 85 4.65 12.05 10.27
N LEU A 86 4.14 10.95 10.82
CA LEU A 86 4.50 9.61 10.37
C LEU A 86 4.23 9.44 8.88
N MET A 87 3.03 9.81 8.45
CA MET A 87 2.55 9.58 7.10
C MET A 87 3.02 10.65 6.11
N LEU A 88 2.93 11.92 6.46
CA LEU A 88 3.27 13.01 5.55
C LEU A 88 4.77 13.23 5.44
N ALA A 89 5.47 13.31 6.57
CA ALA A 89 6.92 13.49 6.55
C ALA A 89 7.65 12.25 6.06
N GLY A 90 7.05 11.08 6.22
CA GLY A 90 7.60 9.82 5.72
C GLY A 90 7.41 9.60 4.23
N ALA A 91 6.58 10.39 3.59
CA ALA A 91 6.22 10.18 2.19
C ALA A 91 7.34 10.55 1.21
N MET A 92 7.46 9.78 0.14
CA MET A 92 8.40 10.02 -0.94
C MET A 92 7.71 9.78 -2.27
N ASP A 93 7.83 10.75 -3.20
CA ASP A 93 7.40 10.56 -4.58
C ASP A 93 8.31 9.53 -5.26
N VAL A 94 7.71 8.60 -5.97
CA VAL A 94 8.44 7.59 -6.74
C VAL A 94 7.85 7.46 -8.14
N GLU A 95 8.68 7.03 -9.08
CA GLU A 95 8.26 6.81 -10.46
C GLU A 95 8.59 5.38 -10.88
N VAL A 96 7.73 4.81 -11.71
CA VAL A 96 7.98 3.51 -12.33
C VAL A 96 8.95 3.72 -13.49
N ASP A 97 10.11 3.07 -13.43
CA ASP A 97 11.11 3.17 -14.48
C ASP A 97 10.72 2.34 -15.72
N LYS A 98 11.55 2.42 -16.76
CA LYS A 98 11.29 1.70 -18.03
C LYS A 98 11.23 0.18 -17.87
N GLN A 99 11.83 -0.33 -16.80
CA GLN A 99 11.86 -1.77 -16.50
C GLN A 99 10.75 -2.17 -15.53
N GLY A 100 9.85 -1.25 -15.18
CA GLY A 100 8.73 -1.53 -14.29
C GLY A 100 9.09 -1.58 -12.81
N ARG A 101 10.14 -0.85 -12.41
CA ARG A 101 10.61 -0.83 -11.02
C ARG A 101 10.42 0.54 -10.41
N ILE A 102 10.23 0.57 -9.09
CA ILE A 102 10.25 1.80 -8.29
C ILE A 102 11.41 1.74 -7.30
N MET A 103 11.95 2.92 -6.97
CA MET A 103 12.99 3.04 -5.95
C MET A 103 12.35 3.27 -4.59
N VAL A 104 12.55 2.33 -3.66
CA VAL A 104 12.10 2.48 -2.27
C VAL A 104 13.26 3.06 -1.46
N PRO A 105 13.10 4.25 -0.87
CA PRO A 105 14.18 4.88 -0.10
C PRO A 105 14.67 4.01 1.06
N GLU A 106 15.94 4.14 1.39
CA GLU A 106 16.56 3.34 2.44
C GLU A 106 15.85 3.47 3.79
N TYR A 107 15.46 4.69 4.19
CA TYR A 107 14.80 4.88 5.48
C TYR A 107 13.45 4.16 5.55
N LEU A 108 12.75 4.01 4.44
CA LEU A 108 11.50 3.25 4.38
C LEU A 108 11.76 1.74 4.39
N ARG A 109 12.80 1.30 3.66
CA ARG A 109 13.20 -0.11 3.69
C ARG A 109 13.57 -0.55 5.11
N GLN A 110 14.29 0.29 5.84
CA GLN A 110 14.65 0.04 7.24
C GLN A 110 13.42 0.00 8.15
N TYR A 111 12.52 0.96 7.99
CA TYR A 111 11.29 1.02 8.77
C TYR A 111 10.49 -0.28 8.67
N ALA A 112 10.33 -0.80 7.47
CA ALA A 112 9.53 -2.01 7.22
C ALA A 112 10.37 -3.30 7.28
N GLY A 113 11.68 -3.20 7.48
CA GLY A 113 12.56 -4.36 7.50
C GLY A 113 12.57 -5.13 6.18
N LEU A 114 12.50 -4.42 5.05
CA LEU A 114 12.43 -5.07 3.74
C LEU A 114 13.77 -5.72 3.39
N GLY A 115 13.71 -7.00 3.05
CA GLY A 115 14.84 -7.76 2.58
C GLY A 115 14.82 -7.94 1.07
N LYS A 116 15.42 -9.02 0.60
CA LYS A 116 15.53 -9.31 -0.84
C LYS A 116 14.20 -9.68 -1.48
N GLU A 117 13.39 -10.46 -0.77
CA GLU A 117 12.05 -10.85 -1.22
C GLU A 117 11.03 -10.13 -0.36
N ILE A 118 10.03 -9.53 -0.99
CA ILE A 118 8.97 -8.81 -0.28
C ILE A 118 7.60 -9.24 -0.77
N ILE A 119 6.60 -9.00 0.06
CA ILE A 119 5.21 -9.21 -0.31
C ILE A 119 4.61 -7.86 -0.71
N VAL A 120 3.94 -7.85 -1.85
CA VAL A 120 3.14 -6.72 -2.32
C VAL A 120 1.68 -7.13 -2.20
N ALA A 121 0.96 -6.52 -1.28
CA ALA A 121 -0.45 -6.84 -1.01
C ALA A 121 -1.34 -5.70 -1.51
N GLY A 122 -2.36 -6.04 -2.28
CA GLY A 122 -3.32 -5.07 -2.78
C GLY A 122 -4.50 -4.89 -1.82
N LEU A 123 -4.74 -3.66 -1.40
CA LEU A 123 -5.82 -3.28 -0.46
C LEU A 123 -6.78 -2.29 -1.10
N TYR A 124 -7.18 -2.53 -2.35
CA TYR A 124 -8.10 -1.75 -3.15
C TYR A 124 -7.53 -0.39 -3.58
N ASN A 125 -7.36 0.55 -2.66
CA ASN A 125 -6.88 1.91 -2.95
C ASN A 125 -5.39 2.11 -2.67
N ARG A 126 -4.70 1.06 -2.26
CA ARG A 126 -3.25 1.12 -2.00
C ARG A 126 -2.62 -0.25 -2.16
N LEU A 127 -1.33 -0.25 -2.36
CA LEU A 127 -0.50 -1.42 -2.18
C LEU A 127 0.21 -1.31 -0.83
N GLU A 128 0.43 -2.45 -0.19
CA GLU A 128 1.26 -2.53 1.00
C GLU A 128 2.51 -3.35 0.69
N LEU A 129 3.65 -2.87 1.17
CA LEU A 129 4.93 -3.54 0.98
C LEU A 129 5.37 -4.10 2.33
N TRP A 130 5.55 -5.40 2.39
CA TRP A 130 5.80 -6.12 3.62
C TRP A 130 7.09 -6.94 3.55
N ASN A 131 7.80 -6.99 4.67
CA ASN A 131 8.78 -8.03 4.91
C ASN A 131 8.09 -9.39 4.79
N GLU A 132 8.70 -10.33 4.06
CA GLU A 132 8.09 -11.63 3.77
C GLU A 132 7.76 -12.42 5.05
N GLU A 133 8.67 -12.46 6.01
CA GLU A 133 8.47 -13.20 7.26
C GLU A 133 7.41 -12.55 8.15
N LYS A 134 7.42 -11.23 8.26
CA LYS A 134 6.41 -10.49 9.02
C LYS A 134 5.03 -10.66 8.44
N TRP A 135 4.93 -10.66 7.12
CA TRP A 135 3.65 -10.91 6.43
C TRP A 135 3.14 -12.32 6.73
N ALA A 136 4.01 -13.32 6.65
CA ALA A 136 3.65 -14.70 6.92
C ALA A 136 3.12 -14.88 8.35
N GLU A 137 3.78 -14.26 9.34
CA GLU A 137 3.34 -14.30 10.74
C GLU A 137 2.00 -13.59 10.94
N TYR A 138 1.87 -12.40 10.37
CA TYR A 138 0.64 -11.60 10.45
C TYR A 138 -0.54 -12.35 9.84
N LYS A 139 -0.34 -12.88 8.65
CA LYS A 139 -1.34 -13.63 7.90
C LYS A 139 -1.78 -14.89 8.65
N LYS A 140 -0.83 -15.64 9.19
CA LYS A 140 -1.11 -16.86 9.97
C LYS A 140 -1.98 -16.54 11.19
N LYS A 141 -1.64 -15.50 11.93
CA LYS A 141 -2.40 -15.05 13.08
C LYS A 141 -3.79 -14.59 12.70
N THR A 142 -3.89 -13.78 11.65
CA THR A 142 -5.17 -13.26 11.14
C THR A 142 -6.08 -14.39 10.67
N GLU A 143 -5.54 -15.37 9.94
CA GLU A 143 -6.31 -16.53 9.48
C GLU A 143 -6.82 -17.36 10.64
N ALA A 144 -6.01 -17.55 11.69
CA ALA A 144 -6.40 -18.30 12.88
C ALA A 144 -7.53 -17.61 13.66
N GLU A 145 -7.58 -16.28 13.63
CA GLU A 145 -8.56 -15.46 14.35
C GLU A 145 -9.67 -14.91 13.44
N SER A 146 -9.75 -15.39 12.20
CA SER A 146 -10.59 -14.78 11.16
C SER A 146 -12.06 -14.65 11.52
N THR A 147 -12.64 -15.66 12.17
CA THR A 147 -14.05 -15.64 12.57
C THR A 147 -14.31 -14.58 13.64
N ALA A 148 -13.46 -14.51 14.66
CA ALA A 148 -13.58 -13.51 15.73
C ALA A 148 -13.44 -12.10 15.18
N ILE A 149 -12.48 -11.89 14.28
CA ILE A 149 -12.27 -10.61 13.61
C ILE A 149 -13.50 -10.22 12.79
N ALA A 150 -14.05 -11.16 12.02
CA ALA A 150 -15.23 -10.93 11.19
C ALA A 150 -16.46 -10.55 12.03
N GLU A 151 -16.62 -11.18 13.18
CA GLU A 151 -17.73 -10.85 14.10
C GLU A 151 -17.65 -9.42 14.59
N GLN A 152 -16.44 -8.93 14.89
CA GLN A 152 -16.24 -7.53 15.30
C GLN A 152 -16.57 -6.55 14.17
N MET A 153 -16.37 -6.94 12.92
CA MET A 153 -16.68 -6.10 11.76
C MET A 153 -18.18 -5.91 11.55
N GLY A 154 -19.02 -6.77 12.12
CA GLY A 154 -20.47 -6.62 12.05
C GLY A 154 -20.94 -5.25 12.56
N ALA A 155 -20.30 -4.72 13.60
CA ALA A 155 -20.61 -3.39 14.15
C ALA A 155 -20.34 -2.26 13.15
N LEU A 156 -19.50 -2.49 12.14
CA LEU A 156 -19.14 -1.53 11.10
C LEU A 156 -19.95 -1.73 9.81
N GLY A 157 -20.93 -2.64 9.82
CA GLY A 157 -21.79 -2.90 8.66
C GLY A 157 -21.18 -3.79 7.59
N VAL A 158 -20.15 -4.53 7.96
CA VAL A 158 -19.48 -5.44 7.01
C VAL A 158 -19.98 -6.87 7.14
#